data_49b25d58ddfc511344be2150d44d79cb
#
_entry.id   49b25d58ddfc511344be2150d44d79cb
#
_cell.length_a   1.000
_cell.length_b   1.000
_cell.length_c   1.000
_cell.angle_alpha   90.00
_cell.angle_beta   90.00
_cell.angle_gamma   90.00
#
_symmetry.space_group_name_H-M   'P 1'
#
loop_
_entity.id
_entity.type
_entity.pdbx_description
1 polymer ?
#
loop_
_entity_poly.entity_id
_entity_poly.type
_entity_poly.pdbx_seq_one_letter_code
_entity_poly.pdbx_strand_id
1 'polypeptide(L)'
;ESIPIATEEMEGLEEVIPKMSREDVELIALVTMAEAEGECEEGKRLVIDTILNRVDSEHFPDTVYEVVYQPNQFSSMWNGRVDRCEVRADICDLVYEELESRSNYDVVFFTAGEYSAYGVPMFQVENHYFSRYE
;
A
#
# COMPACT_ATOMS: atom_id res chain seq x y z
N GLU A 1 -27.98 -6.85 28.19
CA GLU A 1 -27.07 -5.74 27.93
C GLU A 1 -26.67 -5.72 26.47
N SER A 2 -26.97 -4.65 25.80
CA SER A 2 -26.58 -4.50 24.41
C SER A 2 -25.11 -4.13 24.28
N ILE A 3 -24.55 -3.50 25.31
CA ILE A 3 -23.17 -3.01 25.24
C ILE A 3 -22.16 -4.15 25.06
N PRO A 4 -22.22 -5.24 25.82
CA PRO A 4 -21.27 -6.34 25.58
C PRO A 4 -21.36 -6.92 24.18
N ILE A 5 -22.59 -7.03 23.66
CA ILE A 5 -22.75 -7.56 22.31
C ILE A 5 -22.16 -6.62 21.27
N ALA A 6 -22.44 -5.31 21.41
CA ALA A 6 -21.89 -4.32 20.50
C ALA A 6 -20.37 -4.30 20.57
N THR A 7 -19.81 -4.47 21.76
CA THR A 7 -18.37 -4.50 21.91
C THR A 7 -17.77 -5.71 21.20
N GLU A 8 -18.43 -6.85 21.31
CA GLU A 8 -17.95 -8.04 20.61
C GLU A 8 -17.99 -7.87 19.12
N GLU A 9 -19.04 -7.25 18.60
CA GLU A 9 -19.12 -6.98 17.17
C GLU A 9 -18.03 -6.05 16.71
N MET A 10 -17.75 -5.01 17.48
CA MET A 10 -16.69 -4.08 17.13
C MET A 10 -15.32 -4.73 17.21
N GLU A 11 -15.12 -5.61 18.18
CA GLU A 11 -13.85 -6.33 18.27
C GLU A 11 -13.66 -7.25 17.08
N GLY A 12 -14.74 -7.89 16.62
CA GLY A 12 -14.66 -8.72 15.44
C GLY A 12 -14.33 -7.94 14.20
N LEU A 13 -14.90 -6.74 14.06
CA LEU A 13 -14.60 -5.88 12.94
C LEU A 13 -13.13 -5.41 12.98
N GLU A 14 -12.64 -5.10 14.17
CA GLU A 14 -11.25 -4.70 14.31
C GLU A 14 -10.31 -5.84 13.94
N GLU A 15 -10.70 -7.08 14.23
CA GLU A 15 -9.90 -8.22 13.82
C GLU A 15 -9.90 -8.42 12.32
N VAL A 16 -11.01 -8.06 11.66
CA VAL A 16 -11.13 -8.18 10.21
C VAL A 16 -10.35 -7.08 9.50
N ILE A 17 -10.32 -5.88 10.07
CA ILE A 17 -9.58 -4.74 9.50
C ILE A 17 -8.53 -4.32 10.53
N PRO A 18 -7.70 -5.24 10.98
CA PRO A 18 -6.81 -4.97 12.09
C PRO A 18 -5.66 -4.09 11.66
N LYS A 19 -5.20 -3.28 12.58
CA LYS A 19 -3.90 -2.63 12.45
C LYS A 19 -3.86 -1.52 11.42
N MET A 20 -4.96 -1.21 10.76
CA MET A 20 -4.91 -0.17 9.74
C MET A 20 -5.78 0.98 10.21
N SER A 21 -5.12 2.04 10.68
CA SER A 21 -5.80 3.24 11.11
C SER A 21 -6.19 4.06 9.89
N ARG A 22 -7.07 5.04 10.12
CA ARG A 22 -7.44 5.96 9.05
C ARG A 22 -6.21 6.72 8.55
N GLU A 23 -5.32 7.08 9.46
CA GLU A 23 -4.08 7.77 9.08
C GLU A 23 -3.22 6.89 8.17
N ASP A 24 -3.17 5.59 8.44
CA ASP A 24 -2.42 4.67 7.60
C ASP A 24 -3.02 4.58 6.22
N VAL A 25 -4.35 4.49 6.12
CA VAL A 25 -5.04 4.44 4.83
C VAL A 25 -4.76 5.71 4.04
N GLU A 26 -4.85 6.87 4.70
CA GLU A 26 -4.60 8.14 4.02
C GLU A 26 -3.15 8.27 3.57
N LEU A 27 -2.21 7.77 4.36
CA LEU A 27 -0.81 7.79 3.98
C LEU A 27 -0.56 6.89 2.77
N ILE A 28 -1.15 5.70 2.74
CA ILE A 28 -1.03 4.82 1.57
C ILE A 28 -1.63 5.48 0.34
N ALA A 29 -2.80 6.11 0.49
CA ALA A 29 -3.43 6.80 -0.63
C ALA A 29 -2.55 7.93 -1.16
N LEU A 30 -1.92 8.66 -0.27
CA LEU A 30 -1.05 9.78 -0.65
C LEU A 30 0.17 9.28 -1.41
N VAL A 31 0.80 8.21 -0.91
CA VAL A 31 1.94 7.60 -1.60
C VAL A 31 1.53 7.09 -2.97
N THR A 32 0.35 6.48 -3.06
CA THR A 32 -0.17 5.98 -4.33
C THR A 32 -0.33 7.12 -5.33
N MET A 33 -0.82 8.28 -4.89
CA MET A 33 -0.89 9.44 -5.75
C MET A 33 0.50 9.90 -6.19
N ALA A 34 1.46 9.91 -5.26
CA ALA A 34 2.80 10.37 -5.59
C ALA A 34 3.52 9.44 -6.56
N GLU A 35 3.27 8.13 -6.45
CA GLU A 35 3.97 7.13 -7.24
C GLU A 35 3.24 6.73 -8.52
N ALA A 36 1.92 6.85 -8.56
CA ALA A 36 1.14 6.25 -9.62
C ALA A 36 -0.05 7.08 -10.07
N GLU A 37 0.02 8.40 -9.93
CA GLU A 37 -1.12 9.26 -10.26
C GLU A 37 -1.61 9.06 -11.69
N GLY A 38 -0.68 8.93 -12.63
CA GLY A 38 -1.01 8.76 -14.03
C GLY A 38 -1.23 7.32 -14.47
N GLU A 39 -1.13 6.36 -13.56
CA GLU A 39 -1.29 4.95 -13.92
C GLU A 39 -2.75 4.55 -13.86
N CYS A 40 -3.07 3.42 -14.51
CA CYS A 40 -4.43 2.88 -14.47
C CYS A 40 -4.78 2.36 -13.09
N GLU A 41 -6.05 2.02 -12.89
CA GLU A 41 -6.50 1.55 -11.58
C GLU A 41 -5.74 0.30 -11.14
N GLU A 42 -5.50 -0.63 -12.05
CA GLU A 42 -4.75 -1.85 -11.72
C GLU A 42 -3.36 -1.50 -11.20
N GLY A 43 -2.68 -0.56 -11.85
CA GLY A 43 -1.37 -0.12 -11.39
C GLY A 43 -1.40 0.51 -10.02
N LYS A 44 -2.42 1.32 -9.75
CA LYS A 44 -2.59 1.92 -8.43
C LYS A 44 -2.82 0.88 -7.36
N ARG A 45 -3.66 -0.13 -7.64
CA ARG A 45 -3.90 -1.21 -6.69
C ARG A 45 -2.63 -1.98 -6.39
N LEU A 46 -1.79 -2.19 -7.39
CA LEU A 46 -0.53 -2.91 -7.19
C LEU A 46 0.48 -2.10 -6.36
N VAL A 47 0.47 -0.78 -6.48
CA VAL A 47 1.28 0.06 -5.60
C VAL A 47 0.79 -0.07 -4.17
N ILE A 48 -0.52 -0.04 -3.97
CA ILE A 48 -1.11 -0.25 -2.65
C ILE A 48 -0.70 -1.61 -2.10
N ASP A 49 -0.83 -2.66 -2.93
CA ASP A 49 -0.48 -4.01 -2.51
C ASP A 49 0.99 -4.13 -2.13
N THR A 50 1.86 -3.41 -2.85
CA THR A 50 3.29 -3.41 -2.51
C THR A 50 3.50 -2.93 -1.08
N ILE A 51 2.82 -1.86 -0.69
CA ILE A 51 2.95 -1.33 0.67
C ILE A 51 2.38 -2.33 1.68
N LEU A 52 1.17 -2.85 1.40
CA LEU A 52 0.52 -3.78 2.31
C LEU A 52 1.33 -5.07 2.48
N ASN A 53 1.87 -5.59 1.37
CA ASN A 53 2.68 -6.81 1.42
C ASN A 53 3.96 -6.58 2.20
N ARG A 54 4.57 -5.40 2.09
CA ARG A 54 5.77 -5.11 2.87
C ARG A 54 5.46 -5.07 4.37
N VAL A 55 4.34 -4.45 4.75
CA VAL A 55 3.95 -4.40 6.16
C VAL A 55 3.77 -5.81 6.72
N ASP A 56 3.26 -6.73 5.89
CA ASP A 56 3.01 -8.10 6.32
C ASP A 56 4.27 -8.98 6.26
N SER A 57 5.34 -8.50 5.64
CA SER A 57 6.54 -9.31 5.41
C SER A 57 7.55 -9.11 6.54
N GLU A 58 8.16 -10.20 6.98
CA GLU A 58 9.22 -10.12 7.99
C GLU A 58 10.49 -9.45 7.45
N HIS A 59 10.58 -9.27 6.13
CA HIS A 59 11.77 -8.67 5.50
C HIS A 59 11.73 -7.15 5.44
N PHE A 60 10.62 -6.55 5.86
CA PHE A 60 10.41 -5.11 5.82
C PHE A 60 9.89 -4.61 7.16
N PRO A 61 9.91 -3.31 7.41
CA PRO A 61 9.29 -2.77 8.62
C PRO A 61 7.81 -3.16 8.69
N ASP A 62 7.26 -3.18 9.90
CA ASP A 62 5.90 -3.69 10.09
C ASP A 62 4.86 -2.60 10.29
N THR A 63 5.19 -1.35 10.04
CA THR A 63 4.21 -0.27 10.04
C THR A 63 4.22 0.44 8.69
N VAL A 64 3.07 1.02 8.34
CA VAL A 64 2.95 1.75 7.08
C VAL A 64 3.96 2.91 7.05
N TYR A 65 4.02 3.69 8.13
CA TYR A 65 4.93 4.82 8.19
C TYR A 65 6.37 4.39 7.93
N GLU A 66 6.82 3.35 8.60
CA GLU A 66 8.19 2.90 8.45
C GLU A 66 8.47 2.34 7.07
N VAL A 67 7.48 1.68 6.47
CA VAL A 67 7.64 1.16 5.11
C VAL A 67 7.80 2.30 4.10
N VAL A 68 6.92 3.30 4.15
CA VAL A 68 6.94 4.34 3.13
C VAL A 68 8.08 5.33 3.32
N TYR A 69 8.55 5.52 4.55
CA TYR A 69 9.67 6.42 4.81
C TYR A 69 11.02 5.70 4.89
N GLN A 70 11.05 4.42 4.53
CA GLN A 70 12.31 3.67 4.51
C GLN A 70 13.25 4.31 3.48
N PRO A 71 14.49 4.61 3.85
CA PRO A 71 15.41 5.30 2.94
C PRO A 71 15.58 4.54 1.63
N ASN A 72 15.57 5.28 0.52
CA ASN A 72 15.81 4.77 -0.82
C ASN A 72 14.74 3.84 -1.36
N GLN A 73 13.54 3.82 -0.75
CA GLN A 73 12.47 2.96 -1.25
C GLN A 73 11.42 3.75 -2.04
N PHE A 74 10.86 4.79 -1.43
CA PHE A 74 9.86 5.62 -2.11
C PHE A 74 10.41 7.03 -2.22
N SER A 75 11.07 7.31 -3.33
CA SER A 75 11.76 8.59 -3.51
C SER A 75 10.81 9.77 -3.40
N SER A 76 9.53 9.58 -3.75
CA SER A 76 8.54 10.65 -3.68
C SER A 76 8.35 11.17 -2.24
N MET A 77 8.67 10.36 -1.24
CA MET A 77 8.58 10.80 0.15
C MET A 77 9.68 11.76 0.54
N TRP A 78 10.76 11.79 -0.22
CA TRP A 78 11.97 12.55 0.12
C TRP A 78 12.27 13.69 -0.83
N ASN A 79 11.70 13.67 -2.05
CA ASN A 79 12.02 14.69 -3.07
C ASN A 79 10.96 15.78 -3.19
N GLY A 80 10.00 15.84 -2.27
CA GLY A 80 8.98 16.87 -2.25
C GLY A 80 7.75 16.56 -3.10
N ARG A 81 7.73 15.44 -3.82
CA ARG A 81 6.58 15.13 -4.65
C ARG A 81 5.34 14.86 -3.82
N VAL A 82 5.50 14.13 -2.70
CA VAL A 82 4.36 13.80 -1.84
C VAL A 82 3.74 15.06 -1.26
N ASP A 83 4.54 16.12 -1.05
CA ASP A 83 4.03 17.36 -0.48
C ASP A 83 3.11 18.10 -1.43
N ARG A 84 3.11 17.75 -2.71
CA ARG A 84 2.25 18.36 -3.71
C ARG A 84 1.03 17.52 -4.02
N CYS A 85 0.89 16.38 -3.35
CA CYS A 85 -0.24 15.47 -3.57
C CYS A 85 -1.29 15.71 -2.51
N GLU A 86 -2.52 15.30 -2.82
CA GLU A 86 -3.64 15.38 -1.90
C GLU A 86 -4.21 14.00 -1.69
N VAL A 87 -4.72 13.77 -0.48
CA VAL A 87 -5.42 12.52 -0.18
C VAL A 87 -6.77 12.57 -0.92
N ARG A 88 -7.02 11.58 -1.74
CA ARG A 88 -8.26 11.51 -2.52
C ARG A 88 -9.13 10.37 -2.01
N ALA A 89 -10.43 10.66 -1.89
CA ALA A 89 -11.38 9.67 -1.37
C ALA A 89 -11.45 8.44 -2.26
N ASP A 90 -11.39 8.60 -3.59
CA ASP A 90 -11.47 7.47 -4.49
C ASP A 90 -10.26 6.54 -4.35
N ILE A 91 -9.09 7.09 -4.05
CA ILE A 91 -7.90 6.27 -3.83
C ILE A 91 -7.99 5.59 -2.46
N CYS A 92 -8.51 6.28 -1.45
CA CYS A 92 -8.76 5.64 -0.15
C CYS A 92 -9.70 4.45 -0.30
N ASP A 93 -10.70 4.56 -1.18
CA ASP A 93 -11.59 3.43 -1.44
C ASP A 93 -10.83 2.24 -1.98
N LEU A 94 -9.86 2.47 -2.87
CA LEU A 94 -9.03 1.39 -3.38
C LEU A 94 -8.23 0.73 -2.25
N VAL A 95 -7.71 1.54 -1.33
CA VAL A 95 -6.95 0.99 -0.20
C VAL A 95 -7.84 0.09 0.64
N TYR A 96 -9.06 0.54 0.95
CA TYR A 96 -9.99 -0.29 1.73
C TYR A 96 -10.34 -1.58 0.99
N GLU A 97 -10.53 -1.52 -0.33
CA GLU A 97 -10.83 -2.71 -1.11
C GLU A 97 -9.66 -3.69 -1.10
N GLU A 98 -8.43 -3.19 -1.22
CA GLU A 98 -7.26 -4.06 -1.18
C GLU A 98 -7.02 -4.64 0.22
N LEU A 99 -7.43 -3.94 1.26
CA LEU A 99 -7.37 -4.49 2.61
C LEU A 99 -8.33 -5.67 2.77
N GLU A 100 -9.50 -5.60 2.14
CA GLU A 100 -10.47 -6.70 2.20
C GLU A 100 -10.05 -7.87 1.32
N SER A 101 -9.59 -7.58 0.12
CA SER A 101 -9.27 -8.61 -0.87
C SER A 101 -8.17 -8.08 -1.77
N ARG A 102 -6.94 -8.47 -1.49
CA ARG A 102 -5.77 -7.96 -2.16
C ARG A 102 -5.67 -8.53 -3.57
N SER A 103 -5.34 -7.67 -4.52
CA SER A 103 -5.18 -8.09 -5.91
C SER A 103 -3.98 -9.00 -6.07
N ASN A 104 -2.89 -8.73 -5.37
CA ASN A 104 -1.67 -9.53 -5.45
C ASN A 104 -0.99 -9.56 -4.09
N TYR A 105 -0.73 -10.75 -3.58
CA TYR A 105 -0.13 -10.94 -2.26
C TYR A 105 1.39 -11.08 -2.30
N ASP A 106 2.00 -11.06 -3.50
CA ASP A 106 3.43 -11.34 -3.63
C ASP A 106 4.26 -10.11 -3.97
N VAL A 107 3.67 -9.10 -4.59
CA VAL A 107 4.42 -7.94 -5.05
C VAL A 107 4.98 -7.15 -3.86
N VAL A 108 6.29 -6.87 -3.90
CA VAL A 108 6.93 -6.06 -2.86
C VAL A 108 7.87 -5.00 -3.44
N PHE A 109 8.11 -5.02 -4.76
CA PHE A 109 8.93 -4.01 -5.43
C PHE A 109 8.22 -3.52 -6.69
N PHE A 110 8.35 -2.23 -6.97
CA PHE A 110 7.99 -1.72 -8.29
C PHE A 110 8.99 -0.64 -8.69
N THR A 111 9.26 -0.56 -9.98
CA THR A 111 10.18 0.43 -10.53
C THR A 111 9.63 0.90 -11.86
N ALA A 112 9.98 2.11 -12.25
CA ALA A 112 9.59 2.65 -13.53
C ALA A 112 10.66 2.32 -14.56
N GLY A 113 10.23 1.92 -15.75
CA GLY A 113 11.12 1.76 -16.89
C GLY A 113 11.80 0.41 -17.02
N GLU A 114 12.05 -0.29 -15.94
CA GLU A 114 12.68 -1.61 -15.97
C GLU A 114 12.46 -2.31 -14.65
N TYR A 115 12.73 -3.60 -14.62
CA TYR A 115 12.60 -4.37 -13.37
C TYR A 115 13.67 -3.96 -12.37
N SER A 116 13.30 -4.06 -11.09
CA SER A 116 14.22 -3.80 -9.99
C SER A 116 15.40 -4.78 -10.06
N ALA A 117 16.57 -4.31 -9.61
CA ALA A 117 17.72 -5.18 -9.42
C ALA A 117 17.50 -6.15 -8.26
N TYR A 118 16.50 -5.88 -7.42
CA TYR A 118 16.17 -6.72 -6.28
C TYR A 118 14.93 -7.55 -6.56
N GLY A 119 14.90 -8.73 -5.98
CA GLY A 119 13.74 -9.59 -6.09
C GLY A 119 13.66 -10.34 -7.41
N VAL A 120 12.50 -10.91 -7.66
CA VAL A 120 12.26 -11.73 -8.84
C VAL A 120 11.19 -11.03 -9.70
N PRO A 121 11.50 -10.73 -10.97
CA PRO A 121 10.54 -10.06 -11.85
C PRO A 121 9.25 -10.85 -12.01
N MET A 122 8.12 -10.15 -12.03
CA MET A 122 6.82 -10.75 -12.17
C MET A 122 6.12 -10.30 -13.44
N PHE A 123 5.79 -9.00 -13.52
CA PHE A 123 5.04 -8.49 -14.66
C PHE A 123 5.13 -6.96 -14.70
N GLN A 124 4.72 -6.42 -15.84
CA GLN A 124 4.66 -4.98 -16.07
C GLN A 124 3.21 -4.55 -16.21
N VAL A 125 2.86 -3.41 -15.59
CA VAL A 125 1.58 -2.75 -15.82
C VAL A 125 1.89 -1.30 -16.15
N GLU A 126 1.61 -0.90 -17.37
CA GLU A 126 1.93 0.42 -17.92
C GLU A 126 3.41 0.77 -17.69
N ASN A 127 3.70 1.80 -16.90
CA ASN A 127 5.07 2.25 -16.71
C ASN A 127 5.79 1.57 -15.56
N HIS A 128 5.08 0.75 -14.79
CA HIS A 128 5.66 0.11 -13.62
C HIS A 128 5.95 -1.36 -13.84
N TYR A 129 7.11 -1.79 -13.36
CA TYR A 129 7.56 -3.18 -13.42
C TYR A 129 7.56 -3.71 -11.99
N PHE A 130 6.85 -4.80 -11.78
CA PHE A 130 6.58 -5.33 -10.44
C PHE A 130 7.35 -6.60 -10.19
N SER A 131 7.87 -6.75 -8.97
CA SER A 131 8.67 -7.90 -8.59
C SER A 131 8.27 -8.39 -7.20
N ARG A 132 8.55 -9.67 -6.94
CA ARG A 132 8.31 -10.27 -5.63
C ARG A 132 9.62 -10.47 -4.90
N TYR A 133 9.54 -10.79 -3.61
CA TYR A 133 10.72 -11.16 -2.84
C TYR A 133 11.16 -12.55 -3.33
N GLU A 134 12.35 -12.94 -2.98
CA GLU A 134 12.87 -14.24 -3.45
C GLU A 134 12.17 -15.45 -2.91
#